data_c10d437a59faea7143078528a2b2523a
#
_entry.id   c10d437a59faea7143078528a2b2523a
#
_cell.length_a   1.000
_cell.length_b   1.000
_cell.length_c   1.000
_cell.angle_alpha   90.00
_cell.angle_beta   90.00
_cell.angle_gamma   90.00
#
_symmetry.space_group_name_H-M   'P 1'
#
loop_
_entity.id
_entity.type
_entity.pdbx_description
1 polymer ?
#
loop_
_entity_poly.entity_id
_entity_poly.type
_entity_poly.pdbx_seq_one_letter_code
_entity_poly.pdbx_strand_id
1 'polypeptide(L)'
;PETYIEPLKQSKKSARHLARSFRKFKPEQFSRRVTGAGWWMRSLTAAVMMIMAVLAPIHVLPTYAAPVDPEENVSPIVTVASAADLRQLRGDKKLTRKEKSRLLALALRRKAALAEPEVTADMRTLERSSAKLQGLDYRLKSTDSLARKITSDADEDQVSLAAAAAGISDVLRYTLTCSDADYSTMVPQAMAALTEKGYRVEKFRNAWGGKFYQGVNVHLMSPAGVRVELQFHTPQSFAVKQASHAVYEIRRNPASSAEEVEEATRLSIAYNAAVVVPEGARAIHWPVAA
;
A
#
# COMPACT_ATOMS: atom_id res chain seq x y z
N PRO A 1 -12.11 1.55 28.42
CA PRO A 1 -11.69 2.60 27.49
C PRO A 1 -10.17 2.79 27.39
N GLU A 2 -9.37 2.19 28.30
CA GLU A 2 -7.92 2.43 28.37
C GLU A 2 -7.04 1.49 27.52
N THR A 3 -7.57 0.41 27.02
CA THR A 3 -6.79 -0.63 26.33
C THR A 3 -6.43 -0.30 24.86
N TYR A 4 -6.99 0.76 24.27
CA TYR A 4 -6.74 1.11 22.86
C TYR A 4 -5.61 2.14 22.64
N ILE A 5 -5.06 2.70 23.72
CA ILE A 5 -4.02 3.76 23.64
C ILE A 5 -2.58 3.19 23.66
N GLU A 6 -2.38 1.96 24.13
CA GLU A 6 -1.05 1.35 24.24
C GLU A 6 -0.35 1.08 22.89
N PRO A 7 -1.01 0.54 21.84
CA PRO A 7 -0.35 0.32 20.54
C PRO A 7 0.10 1.62 19.86
N LEU A 8 -0.68 2.70 20.04
CA LEU A 8 -0.32 4.02 19.50
C LEU A 8 0.87 4.64 20.24
N LYS A 9 1.00 4.42 21.55
CA LYS A 9 2.16 4.87 22.32
C LYS A 9 3.43 4.10 21.98
N GLN A 10 3.32 2.79 21.69
CA GLN A 10 4.45 1.97 21.27
C GLN A 10 4.92 2.32 19.86
N SER A 11 4.01 2.57 18.91
CA SER A 11 4.33 3.07 17.56
C SER A 11 5.05 4.43 17.61
N LYS A 12 4.57 5.35 18.44
CA LYS A 12 5.22 6.67 18.66
C LYS A 12 6.62 6.55 19.28
N LYS A 13 6.83 5.62 20.22
CA LYS A 13 8.16 5.34 20.80
C LYS A 13 9.12 4.79 19.77
N SER A 14 8.67 3.86 18.91
CA SER A 14 9.48 3.27 17.84
C SER A 14 9.85 4.29 16.78
N ALA A 15 8.92 5.14 16.35
CA ALA A 15 9.19 6.23 15.41
C ALA A 15 10.18 7.26 15.98
N ARG A 16 10.04 7.62 17.26
CA ARG A 16 10.98 8.53 17.94
C ARG A 16 12.36 7.92 18.15
N HIS A 17 12.44 6.62 18.38
CA HIS A 17 13.72 5.91 18.51
C HIS A 17 14.44 5.82 17.17
N LEU A 18 13.72 5.55 16.09
CA LEU A 18 14.22 5.60 14.70
C LEU A 18 14.71 7.01 14.35
N ALA A 19 13.91 8.04 14.60
CA ALA A 19 14.29 9.43 14.37
C ALA A 19 15.55 9.85 15.15
N ARG A 20 15.71 9.40 16.43
CA ARG A 20 16.90 9.64 17.23
C ARG A 20 18.15 8.92 16.74
N SER A 21 18.03 7.71 16.24
CA SER A 21 19.13 6.95 15.63
C SER A 21 19.63 7.64 14.36
N PHE A 22 18.73 8.19 13.55
CA PHE A 22 19.07 8.91 12.33
C PHE A 22 19.62 10.34 12.57
N ARG A 23 19.26 11.02 13.66
CA ARG A 23 19.91 12.33 14.03
C ARG A 23 21.41 12.22 14.22
N LYS A 24 21.95 11.04 14.53
CA LYS A 24 23.41 10.82 14.66
C LYS A 24 24.11 10.58 13.31
N PHE A 25 23.37 10.42 12.22
CA PHE A 25 23.89 10.19 10.89
C PHE A 25 24.08 11.53 10.15
N LYS A 26 25.30 12.02 10.07
CA LYS A 26 25.69 13.20 9.28
C LYS A 26 26.21 12.74 7.92
N PRO A 27 25.47 12.88 6.81
CA PRO A 27 25.91 12.46 5.47
C PRO A 27 27.17 13.20 5.01
N GLU A 28 27.43 14.40 5.53
CA GLU A 28 28.55 15.26 5.16
C GLU A 28 29.92 14.71 5.59
N GLN A 29 29.99 13.82 6.57
CA GLN A 29 31.24 13.22 7.02
C GLN A 29 31.72 12.08 6.11
N PHE A 30 30.88 11.59 5.21
CA PHE A 30 31.20 10.47 4.31
C PHE A 30 31.84 10.92 2.99
N SER A 31 31.66 12.19 2.60
CA SER A 31 32.08 12.72 1.31
C SER A 31 33.60 13.02 1.20
N ARG A 32 34.33 13.10 2.31
CA ARG A 32 35.72 13.63 2.29
C ARG A 32 36.86 12.62 2.23
N ARG A 33 36.63 11.31 2.07
CA ARG A 33 37.69 10.29 2.10
C ARG A 33 37.68 9.25 0.99
N VAL A 34 37.16 9.51 -0.20
CA VAL A 34 37.25 8.52 -1.29
C VAL A 34 37.62 9.18 -2.61
N THR A 35 38.93 9.33 -2.82
CA THR A 35 39.53 9.43 -4.15
C THR A 35 40.19 8.09 -4.45
N GLY A 36 39.74 7.37 -5.48
CA GLY A 36 40.41 6.15 -5.96
C GLY A 36 39.44 5.06 -6.44
N ALA A 37 39.80 4.39 -7.51
CA ALA A 37 39.07 3.34 -8.21
C ALA A 37 38.51 2.27 -7.25
N GLY A 38 37.21 2.10 -7.19
CA GLY A 38 36.51 1.19 -6.27
C GLY A 38 35.06 1.63 -5.96
N TRP A 39 34.59 2.62 -6.65
CA TRP A 39 33.33 3.31 -6.36
C TRP A 39 32.10 2.39 -6.48
N TRP A 40 32.09 1.48 -7.42
CA TRP A 40 30.96 0.59 -7.70
C TRP A 40 30.68 -0.42 -6.58
N MET A 41 31.71 -1.04 -6.01
CA MET A 41 31.52 -2.03 -4.92
C MET A 41 31.16 -1.36 -3.59
N ARG A 42 31.55 -0.10 -3.35
CA ARG A 42 31.28 0.61 -2.10
C ARG A 42 29.89 1.25 -2.07
N SER A 43 29.33 1.61 -3.23
CA SER A 43 27.94 2.06 -3.33
C SER A 43 26.95 0.93 -3.04
N LEU A 44 27.24 -0.30 -3.48
CA LEU A 44 26.43 -1.49 -3.16
C LEU A 44 26.47 -1.80 -1.66
N THR A 45 27.67 -1.71 -1.04
CA THR A 45 27.84 -1.99 0.40
C THR A 45 27.16 -0.94 1.27
N ALA A 46 27.18 0.33 0.88
CA ALA A 46 26.48 1.40 1.61
C ALA A 46 24.96 1.28 1.48
N ALA A 47 24.45 0.93 0.29
CA ALA A 47 23.03 0.66 0.08
C ALA A 47 22.57 -0.60 0.84
N VAL A 48 23.36 -1.67 0.83
CA VAL A 48 23.10 -2.90 1.58
C VAL A 48 23.22 -2.66 3.09
N MET A 49 24.18 -1.88 3.57
CA MET A 49 24.29 -1.52 4.99
C MET A 49 23.16 -0.58 5.44
N MET A 50 22.68 0.32 4.59
CA MET A 50 21.51 1.15 4.88
C MET A 50 20.23 0.30 4.91
N ILE A 51 20.09 -0.67 4.03
CA ILE A 51 19.00 -1.66 4.04
C ILE A 51 19.12 -2.57 5.26
N MET A 52 20.32 -3.03 5.61
CA MET A 52 20.53 -3.88 6.79
C MET A 52 20.37 -3.12 8.11
N ALA A 53 20.71 -1.84 8.18
CA ALA A 53 20.42 -0.98 9.35
C ALA A 53 18.92 -0.67 9.50
N VAL A 54 18.17 -0.70 8.41
CA VAL A 54 16.71 -0.57 8.39
C VAL A 54 16.03 -1.92 8.66
N LEU A 55 16.67 -3.04 8.26
CA LEU A 55 16.14 -4.40 8.46
C LEU A 55 16.50 -5.00 9.82
N ALA A 56 17.57 -4.55 10.49
CA ALA A 56 17.97 -5.06 11.80
C ALA A 56 16.89 -4.92 12.91
N PRO A 57 16.00 -3.90 12.90
CA PRO A 57 14.86 -3.84 13.81
C PRO A 57 13.62 -4.59 13.34
N ILE A 58 13.62 -5.16 12.13
CA ILE A 58 12.42 -5.82 11.56
C ILE A 58 12.03 -7.09 12.33
N HIS A 59 12.92 -7.64 13.14
CA HIS A 59 12.57 -8.75 14.05
C HIS A 59 11.66 -8.33 15.21
N VAL A 60 11.31 -7.05 15.35
CA VAL A 60 10.43 -6.54 16.41
C VAL A 60 9.36 -5.57 15.85
N LEU A 61 9.18 -5.51 14.53
CA LEU A 61 7.93 -4.93 14.05
C LEU A 61 6.85 -5.99 14.30
N PRO A 62 5.81 -5.65 15.09
CA PRO A 62 4.65 -6.53 15.14
C PRO A 62 4.24 -6.71 13.68
N THR A 63 4.22 -7.95 13.24
CA THR A 63 3.46 -8.37 12.09
C THR A 63 2.14 -7.60 12.16
N TYR A 64 1.93 -6.67 11.24
CA TYR A 64 0.62 -6.09 10.99
C TYR A 64 -0.24 -7.14 10.26
N ALA A 65 -0.29 -8.34 10.82
CA ALA A 65 -1.45 -9.15 10.79
C ALA A 65 -2.40 -8.44 11.77
N ALA A 66 -3.31 -7.62 11.26
CA ALA A 66 -4.54 -7.46 12.00
C ALA A 66 -5.00 -8.89 12.28
N PRO A 67 -5.24 -9.27 13.55
CA PRO A 67 -5.77 -10.60 13.84
C PRO A 67 -6.94 -10.78 12.89
N VAL A 68 -6.94 -11.88 12.13
CA VAL A 68 -8.13 -12.33 11.42
C VAL A 68 -9.11 -12.56 12.54
N ASP A 69 -10.12 -11.71 12.60
CA ASP A 69 -11.16 -11.80 13.62
C ASP A 69 -11.75 -13.21 13.51
N PRO A 70 -11.64 -14.07 14.51
CA PRO A 70 -12.13 -15.45 14.40
C PRO A 70 -13.63 -15.54 14.11
N GLU A 71 -14.38 -14.43 14.31
CA GLU A 71 -15.78 -14.33 13.93
C GLU A 71 -16.03 -14.02 12.44
N GLU A 72 -14.99 -13.71 11.64
CA GLU A 72 -15.14 -13.51 10.19
C GLU A 72 -15.13 -14.82 9.38
N ASN A 73 -14.98 -15.97 10.03
CA ASN A 73 -15.11 -17.29 9.38
C ASN A 73 -16.59 -17.71 9.26
N VAL A 74 -17.44 -16.82 8.77
CA VAL A 74 -18.85 -17.09 8.53
C VAL A 74 -18.99 -17.78 7.17
N SER A 75 -19.51 -19.00 7.20
CA SER A 75 -19.95 -19.84 6.07
C SER A 75 -20.44 -19.06 4.85
N PRO A 76 -20.24 -19.60 3.62
CA PRO A 76 -20.55 -18.90 2.36
C PRO A 76 -22.05 -18.73 2.05
N ILE A 77 -22.93 -18.89 3.02
CA ILE A 77 -24.38 -18.75 2.85
C ILE A 77 -24.88 -17.61 3.75
N VAL A 78 -24.53 -16.38 3.42
CA VAL A 78 -25.32 -15.23 3.85
C VAL A 78 -25.60 -14.38 2.62
N THR A 79 -26.80 -14.55 2.10
CA THR A 79 -27.46 -13.67 1.15
C THR A 79 -27.16 -12.22 1.50
N VAL A 80 -26.76 -11.42 0.53
CA VAL A 80 -26.51 -10.00 0.72
C VAL A 80 -27.76 -9.37 1.31
N ALA A 81 -27.76 -9.14 2.63
CA ALA A 81 -28.82 -8.42 3.29
C ALA A 81 -28.91 -7.03 2.65
N SER A 82 -30.05 -6.69 2.07
CA SER A 82 -30.29 -5.37 1.51
C SER A 82 -30.23 -4.31 2.62
N ALA A 83 -30.06 -3.05 2.26
CA ALA A 83 -30.14 -1.96 3.23
C ALA A 83 -31.53 -1.96 3.97
N ALA A 84 -32.57 -2.54 3.35
CA ALA A 84 -33.88 -2.72 3.94
C ALA A 84 -33.86 -3.83 5.02
N ASP A 85 -33.21 -4.97 4.73
CA ASP A 85 -33.08 -6.08 5.69
C ASP A 85 -32.32 -5.67 6.94
N LEU A 86 -31.26 -4.86 6.77
CA LEU A 86 -30.48 -4.31 7.89
C LEU A 86 -31.27 -3.30 8.72
N ARG A 87 -32.19 -2.55 8.12
CA ARG A 87 -33.13 -1.68 8.83
C ARG A 87 -34.14 -2.48 9.68
N GLN A 88 -34.66 -3.56 9.12
CA GLN A 88 -35.62 -4.42 9.78
C GLN A 88 -35.04 -5.17 10.99
N LEU A 89 -33.76 -5.58 10.90
CA LEU A 89 -33.06 -6.26 12.00
C LEU A 89 -32.67 -5.34 13.16
N ARG A 90 -32.56 -4.02 12.94
CA ARG A 90 -32.12 -3.04 13.97
C ARG A 90 -33.25 -2.17 14.54
N GLY A 91 -34.46 -2.30 14.05
CA GLY A 91 -35.55 -1.36 14.38
C GLY A 91 -35.24 0.06 13.85
N ASP A 92 -36.05 1.04 14.21
CA ASP A 92 -35.99 2.42 13.69
C ASP A 92 -34.78 3.26 14.21
N LYS A 93 -33.78 2.63 14.83
CA LYS A 93 -32.61 3.35 15.35
C LYS A 93 -31.78 3.90 14.21
N LYS A 94 -31.62 5.23 14.15
CA LYS A 94 -30.78 5.92 13.18
C LYS A 94 -29.32 5.50 13.34
N LEU A 95 -28.70 4.93 12.28
CA LEU A 95 -27.29 4.54 12.28
C LEU A 95 -26.36 5.74 12.43
N THR A 96 -25.36 5.62 13.28
CA THR A 96 -24.27 6.60 13.39
C THR A 96 -23.41 6.63 12.11
N ARG A 97 -22.65 7.69 11.91
CA ARG A 97 -21.70 7.82 10.77
C ARG A 97 -20.68 6.66 10.75
N LYS A 98 -20.15 6.26 11.92
CA LYS A 98 -19.23 5.13 12.08
C LYS A 98 -19.87 3.79 11.67
N GLU A 99 -21.11 3.54 12.09
CA GLU A 99 -21.82 2.32 11.71
C GLU A 99 -22.10 2.28 10.21
N LYS A 100 -22.48 3.41 9.60
CA LYS A 100 -22.70 3.50 8.15
C LYS A 100 -21.42 3.22 7.36
N SER A 101 -20.28 3.80 7.73
CA SER A 101 -19.00 3.55 7.04
C SER A 101 -18.57 2.09 7.19
N ARG A 102 -18.80 1.46 8.35
CA ARG A 102 -18.49 0.05 8.57
C ARG A 102 -19.36 -0.88 7.72
N LEU A 103 -20.66 -0.59 7.59
CA LEU A 103 -21.56 -1.37 6.73
C LEU A 103 -21.17 -1.27 5.25
N LEU A 104 -20.83 -0.08 4.77
CA LEU A 104 -20.32 0.12 3.40
C LEU A 104 -19.00 -0.63 3.19
N ALA A 105 -18.09 -0.60 4.16
CA ALA A 105 -16.84 -1.33 4.11
C ALA A 105 -17.06 -2.86 4.05
N LEU A 106 -17.99 -3.39 4.86
CA LEU A 106 -18.36 -4.81 4.81
C LEU A 106 -18.94 -5.21 3.45
N ALA A 107 -19.81 -4.40 2.86
CA ALA A 107 -20.37 -4.67 1.54
C ALA A 107 -19.31 -4.70 0.44
N LEU A 108 -18.39 -3.73 0.44
CA LEU A 108 -17.26 -3.69 -0.49
C LEU A 108 -16.34 -4.91 -0.33
N ARG A 109 -15.97 -5.22 0.91
CA ARG A 109 -15.11 -6.35 1.22
C ARG A 109 -15.72 -7.69 0.81
N ARG A 110 -17.03 -7.88 1.07
CA ARG A 110 -17.74 -9.10 0.63
C ARG A 110 -17.74 -9.26 -0.88
N LYS A 111 -18.06 -8.20 -1.62
CA LYS A 111 -18.00 -8.21 -3.08
C LYS A 111 -16.60 -8.57 -3.57
N ALA A 112 -15.58 -7.97 -2.97
CA ALA A 112 -14.19 -8.24 -3.32
C ALA A 112 -13.77 -9.68 -2.96
N ALA A 113 -14.16 -10.20 -1.80
CA ALA A 113 -13.85 -11.55 -1.36
C ALA A 113 -14.46 -12.64 -2.27
N LEU A 114 -15.62 -12.40 -2.88
CA LEU A 114 -16.22 -13.32 -3.84
C LEU A 114 -15.40 -13.41 -5.15
N ALA A 115 -14.84 -12.29 -5.61
CA ALA A 115 -14.02 -12.25 -6.83
C ALA A 115 -12.54 -12.58 -6.57
N GLU A 116 -12.10 -12.54 -5.32
CA GLU A 116 -10.70 -12.65 -4.94
C GLU A 116 -10.01 -13.93 -5.45
N PRO A 117 -10.60 -15.14 -5.37
CA PRO A 117 -9.94 -16.36 -5.85
C PRO A 117 -9.59 -16.30 -7.34
N GLU A 118 -10.53 -15.83 -8.18
CA GLU A 118 -10.33 -15.69 -9.62
C GLU A 118 -9.29 -14.60 -9.93
N VAL A 119 -9.43 -13.43 -9.31
CA VAL A 119 -8.47 -12.33 -9.47
C VAL A 119 -7.07 -12.77 -9.01
N THR A 120 -6.94 -13.48 -7.90
CA THR A 120 -5.65 -14.00 -7.44
C THR A 120 -5.06 -15.00 -8.43
N ALA A 121 -5.87 -15.90 -9.00
CA ALA A 121 -5.42 -16.83 -10.02
C ALA A 121 -4.87 -16.08 -11.25
N ASP A 122 -5.58 -15.05 -11.71
CA ASP A 122 -5.12 -14.21 -12.81
C ASP A 122 -3.81 -13.48 -12.49
N MET A 123 -3.71 -12.86 -11.30
CA MET A 123 -2.47 -12.20 -10.89
C MET A 123 -1.28 -13.17 -10.80
N ARG A 124 -1.52 -14.41 -10.37
CA ARG A 124 -0.48 -15.46 -10.36
C ARG A 124 0.04 -15.81 -11.75
N THR A 125 -0.77 -15.67 -12.80
CA THR A 125 -0.29 -15.88 -14.19
C THR A 125 0.77 -14.86 -14.62
N LEU A 126 0.92 -13.75 -13.89
CA LEU A 126 1.95 -12.76 -14.16
C LEU A 126 3.33 -13.13 -13.58
N GLU A 127 3.39 -14.14 -12.68
CA GLU A 127 4.65 -14.54 -12.08
C GLU A 127 5.58 -15.20 -13.12
N ARG A 128 6.86 -14.86 -13.04
CA ARG A 128 7.98 -15.37 -13.84
C ARG A 128 9.17 -15.64 -12.93
N SER A 129 10.26 -16.14 -13.47
CA SER A 129 11.53 -16.27 -12.72
C SER A 129 12.00 -14.93 -12.13
N SER A 130 11.84 -13.85 -12.91
CA SER A 130 12.23 -12.48 -12.56
C SER A 130 11.11 -11.61 -11.97
N ALA A 131 9.88 -12.16 -11.81
CA ALA A 131 8.73 -11.42 -11.29
C ALA A 131 7.92 -12.25 -10.30
N LYS A 132 7.66 -11.70 -9.10
CA LYS A 132 6.95 -12.41 -8.02
C LYS A 132 5.92 -11.53 -7.34
N LEU A 133 4.77 -12.13 -7.03
CA LEU A 133 3.78 -11.50 -6.17
C LEU A 133 4.28 -11.43 -4.73
N GLN A 134 4.02 -10.31 -4.08
CA GLN A 134 4.41 -10.04 -2.71
C GLN A 134 3.19 -9.73 -1.84
N GLY A 135 3.24 -10.17 -0.58
CA GLY A 135 2.27 -9.78 0.43
C GLY A 135 0.85 -10.24 0.15
N LEU A 136 0.66 -11.45 -0.41
CA LEU A 136 -0.67 -11.99 -0.73
C LEU A 136 -1.57 -12.10 0.50
N ASP A 137 -1.03 -12.23 1.71
CA ASP A 137 -1.80 -12.28 2.95
C ASP A 137 -2.53 -10.96 3.25
N TYR A 138 -2.07 -9.87 2.65
CA TYR A 138 -2.64 -8.52 2.83
C TYR A 138 -3.39 -8.01 1.60
N ARG A 139 -3.69 -8.88 0.61
CA ARG A 139 -4.32 -8.48 -0.64
C ARG A 139 -5.74 -7.95 -0.46
N LEU A 140 -6.48 -8.49 0.52
CA LEU A 140 -7.84 -8.04 0.84
C LEU A 140 -7.79 -7.12 2.07
N LYS A 141 -8.13 -5.86 1.87
CA LYS A 141 -8.10 -4.83 2.91
C LYS A 141 -9.11 -5.15 4.02
N SER A 142 -8.72 -4.92 5.28
CA SER A 142 -9.61 -5.15 6.43
C SER A 142 -10.81 -4.19 6.43
N THR A 143 -11.93 -4.64 7.00
CA THR A 143 -13.14 -3.83 7.15
C THR A 143 -12.88 -2.51 7.87
N ASP A 144 -12.08 -2.54 8.93
CA ASP A 144 -11.77 -1.33 9.71
C ASP A 144 -10.91 -0.33 8.92
N SER A 145 -9.94 -0.83 8.11
CA SER A 145 -9.15 0.03 7.22
C SER A 145 -10.00 0.65 6.12
N LEU A 146 -10.95 -0.11 5.56
CA LEU A 146 -11.90 0.39 4.57
C LEU A 146 -12.85 1.43 5.18
N ALA A 147 -13.41 1.17 6.37
CA ALA A 147 -14.31 2.09 7.04
C ALA A 147 -13.63 3.43 7.36
N ARG A 148 -12.37 3.39 7.87
CA ARG A 148 -11.58 4.60 8.08
C ARG A 148 -11.33 5.36 6.78
N LYS A 149 -10.95 4.64 5.70
CA LYS A 149 -10.70 5.26 4.40
C LYS A 149 -11.97 5.90 3.84
N ILE A 150 -13.12 5.21 3.87
CA ILE A 150 -14.39 5.77 3.42
C ILE A 150 -14.73 7.06 4.18
N THR A 151 -14.50 7.10 5.49
CA THR A 151 -14.76 8.30 6.30
C THR A 151 -13.79 9.43 5.92
N SER A 152 -12.49 9.12 5.79
CA SER A 152 -11.47 10.10 5.42
C SER A 152 -11.71 10.68 4.03
N ASP A 153 -11.93 9.81 3.03
CA ASP A 153 -12.19 10.25 1.64
C ASP A 153 -13.48 11.09 1.56
N ALA A 154 -14.54 10.70 2.31
CA ALA A 154 -15.78 11.49 2.37
C ALA A 154 -15.58 12.89 2.96
N ASP A 155 -14.71 13.04 3.95
CA ASP A 155 -14.40 14.32 4.57
C ASP A 155 -13.46 15.17 3.69
N GLU A 156 -12.45 14.54 3.08
CA GLU A 156 -11.47 15.20 2.21
C GLU A 156 -12.13 15.73 0.93
N ASP A 157 -12.97 14.90 0.28
CA ASP A 157 -13.62 15.23 -0.99
C ASP A 157 -14.98 15.93 -0.80
N GLN A 158 -15.46 16.13 0.44
CA GLN A 158 -16.75 16.73 0.78
C GLN A 158 -17.93 16.01 0.10
N VAL A 159 -17.89 14.67 0.07
CA VAL A 159 -18.92 13.82 -0.54
C VAL A 159 -19.62 12.94 0.50
N SER A 160 -20.70 12.27 0.09
CA SER A 160 -21.37 11.30 0.95
C SER A 160 -20.50 10.06 1.21
N LEU A 161 -20.70 9.37 2.34
CA LEU A 161 -20.04 8.08 2.61
C LEU A 161 -20.26 7.05 1.49
N ALA A 162 -21.43 7.07 0.85
CA ALA A 162 -21.75 6.17 -0.25
C ALA A 162 -20.93 6.52 -1.51
N ALA A 163 -20.78 7.80 -1.82
CA ALA A 163 -19.95 8.25 -2.94
C ALA A 163 -18.47 7.94 -2.70
N ALA A 164 -17.95 8.22 -1.50
CA ALA A 164 -16.61 7.85 -1.12
C ALA A 164 -16.37 6.33 -1.22
N ALA A 165 -17.31 5.51 -0.72
CA ALA A 165 -17.22 4.06 -0.83
C ALA A 165 -17.21 3.59 -2.30
N ALA A 166 -18.00 4.20 -3.17
CA ALA A 166 -17.99 3.90 -4.61
C ALA A 166 -16.67 4.27 -5.28
N GLY A 167 -15.92 5.24 -4.74
CA GLY A 167 -14.60 5.67 -5.20
C GLY A 167 -13.45 4.75 -4.78
N ILE A 168 -13.63 3.85 -3.80
CA ILE A 168 -12.56 2.98 -3.31
C ILE A 168 -12.08 2.03 -4.43
N SER A 169 -10.79 2.07 -4.72
CA SER A 169 -10.16 1.30 -5.79
C SER A 169 -9.15 0.24 -5.29
N ASP A 170 -8.87 0.21 -3.99
CA ASP A 170 -7.80 -0.60 -3.37
C ASP A 170 -8.34 -1.61 -2.33
N VAL A 171 -9.56 -2.12 -2.54
CA VAL A 171 -10.13 -3.19 -1.71
C VAL A 171 -9.35 -4.48 -1.89
N LEU A 172 -9.08 -4.86 -3.15
CA LEU A 172 -8.09 -5.87 -3.53
C LEU A 172 -6.84 -5.16 -4.01
N ARG A 173 -5.68 -5.54 -3.45
CA ARG A 173 -4.40 -4.95 -3.80
C ARG A 173 -3.34 -6.02 -3.95
N TYR A 174 -2.68 -6.01 -5.08
CA TYR A 174 -1.56 -6.90 -5.40
C TYR A 174 -0.29 -6.08 -5.64
N THR A 175 0.84 -6.69 -5.32
CA THR A 175 2.15 -6.12 -5.62
C THR A 175 2.95 -7.16 -6.38
N LEU A 176 3.40 -6.81 -7.58
CA LEU A 176 4.33 -7.60 -8.38
C LEU A 176 5.71 -6.94 -8.30
N THR A 177 6.70 -7.66 -7.77
CA THR A 177 8.10 -7.21 -7.82
C THR A 177 8.77 -7.82 -9.04
N CYS A 178 9.45 -6.99 -9.82
CA CYS A 178 10.20 -7.40 -11.00
C CYS A 178 11.68 -7.08 -10.81
N SER A 179 12.58 -7.86 -11.43
CA SER A 179 14.00 -7.50 -11.47
C SER A 179 14.20 -6.13 -12.12
N ASP A 180 15.28 -5.41 -11.76
CA ASP A 180 15.56 -4.09 -12.35
C ASP A 180 15.77 -4.18 -13.86
N ALA A 181 16.41 -5.28 -14.33
CA ALA A 181 16.69 -5.50 -15.74
C ALA A 181 15.42 -5.73 -16.59
N ASP A 182 14.41 -6.40 -16.00
CA ASP A 182 13.20 -6.78 -16.74
C ASP A 182 12.04 -5.80 -16.51
N TYR A 183 12.19 -4.82 -15.61
CA TYR A 183 11.08 -3.99 -15.13
C TYR A 183 10.34 -3.29 -16.27
N SER A 184 11.07 -2.66 -17.19
CA SER A 184 10.49 -1.88 -18.28
C SER A 184 9.75 -2.72 -19.34
N THR A 185 10.07 -4.01 -19.45
CA THR A 185 9.38 -4.96 -20.33
C THR A 185 8.26 -5.70 -19.62
N MET A 186 8.46 -6.06 -18.36
CA MET A 186 7.48 -6.82 -17.57
C MET A 186 6.19 -6.04 -17.30
N VAL A 187 6.28 -4.74 -17.03
CA VAL A 187 5.09 -3.95 -16.73
C VAL A 187 4.13 -3.90 -17.92
N PRO A 188 4.54 -3.52 -19.15
CA PRO A 188 3.66 -3.55 -20.30
C PRO A 188 3.14 -4.97 -20.62
N GLN A 189 3.97 -6.00 -20.50
CA GLN A 189 3.55 -7.39 -20.73
C GLN A 189 2.47 -7.84 -19.75
N ALA A 190 2.63 -7.52 -18.45
CA ALA A 190 1.63 -7.83 -17.45
C ALA A 190 0.31 -7.09 -17.71
N MET A 191 0.38 -5.83 -18.14
CA MET A 191 -0.79 -5.04 -18.50
C MET A 191 -1.52 -5.61 -19.72
N ALA A 192 -0.78 -6.01 -20.76
CA ALA A 192 -1.35 -6.66 -21.95
C ALA A 192 -2.07 -7.96 -21.57
N ALA A 193 -1.41 -8.84 -20.81
CA ALA A 193 -1.99 -10.10 -20.36
C ALA A 193 -3.27 -9.94 -19.55
N LEU A 194 -3.34 -8.91 -18.69
CA LEU A 194 -4.58 -8.63 -17.94
C LEU A 194 -5.67 -8.03 -18.84
N THR A 195 -5.30 -7.20 -19.80
CA THR A 195 -6.26 -6.65 -20.78
C THR A 195 -6.87 -7.76 -21.65
N GLU A 196 -6.07 -8.72 -22.08
CA GLU A 196 -6.54 -9.92 -22.80
C GLU A 196 -7.51 -10.77 -21.98
N LYS A 197 -7.34 -10.78 -20.64
CA LYS A 197 -8.28 -11.42 -19.71
C LYS A 197 -9.54 -10.59 -19.42
N GLY A 198 -9.70 -9.44 -20.06
CA GLY A 198 -10.86 -8.57 -19.92
C GLY A 198 -10.78 -7.54 -18.75
N TYR A 199 -9.61 -7.36 -18.15
CA TYR A 199 -9.40 -6.26 -17.19
C TYR A 199 -9.38 -4.93 -17.94
N ARG A 200 -10.08 -3.92 -17.39
CA ARG A 200 -10.05 -2.54 -17.91
C ARG A 200 -9.18 -1.66 -17.03
N VAL A 201 -8.32 -0.88 -17.64
CA VAL A 201 -7.48 0.08 -16.91
C VAL A 201 -8.28 1.34 -16.63
N GLU A 202 -8.54 1.64 -15.36
CA GLU A 202 -9.22 2.88 -14.91
C GLU A 202 -8.21 3.99 -14.61
N LYS A 203 -7.00 3.64 -14.15
CA LYS A 203 -5.94 4.59 -13.88
C LYS A 203 -4.59 3.92 -14.00
N PHE A 204 -3.66 4.60 -14.66
CA PHE A 204 -2.25 4.21 -14.72
C PHE A 204 -1.39 5.35 -14.21
N ARG A 205 -0.64 5.11 -13.15
CA ARG A 205 0.25 6.11 -12.57
C ARG A 205 1.67 5.59 -12.50
N ASN A 206 2.53 6.11 -13.37
CA ASN A 206 3.97 5.93 -13.24
C ASN A 206 4.52 6.98 -12.27
N ALA A 207 5.11 6.54 -11.17
CA ALA A 207 5.68 7.40 -10.13
C ALA A 207 7.21 7.27 -10.03
N TRP A 208 7.86 6.63 -10.98
CA TRP A 208 9.32 6.60 -11.05
C TRP A 208 9.92 7.99 -11.21
N GLY A 209 10.86 8.35 -10.36
CA GLY A 209 11.43 9.70 -10.28
C GLY A 209 10.64 10.64 -9.37
N GLY A 210 9.57 10.18 -8.74
CA GLY A 210 8.80 10.93 -7.75
C GLY A 210 9.54 11.08 -6.42
N LYS A 211 9.14 12.08 -5.63
CA LYS A 211 9.77 12.35 -4.32
C LYS A 211 9.36 11.36 -3.21
N PHE A 212 8.18 10.76 -3.31
CA PHE A 212 7.54 10.04 -2.20
C PHE A 212 7.21 8.58 -2.49
N TYR A 213 7.39 8.15 -3.72
CA TYR A 213 7.07 6.81 -4.16
C TYR A 213 7.82 6.47 -5.43
N GLN A 214 8.33 5.24 -5.52
CA GLN A 214 9.02 4.70 -6.68
C GLN A 214 8.36 3.40 -7.11
N GLY A 215 7.71 3.42 -8.27
CA GLY A 215 6.98 2.29 -8.82
C GLY A 215 5.85 2.72 -9.74
N VAL A 216 5.07 1.76 -10.20
CA VAL A 216 3.87 1.99 -11.00
C VAL A 216 2.66 1.48 -10.24
N ASN A 217 1.60 2.30 -10.13
CA ASN A 217 0.31 1.93 -9.56
C ASN A 217 -0.75 1.94 -10.64
N VAL A 218 -1.52 0.86 -10.72
CA VAL A 218 -2.60 0.71 -11.68
C VAL A 218 -3.90 0.37 -10.96
N HIS A 219 -4.97 1.07 -11.29
CA HIS A 219 -6.31 0.68 -10.88
C HIS A 219 -7.00 0.01 -12.07
N LEU A 220 -7.48 -1.18 -11.81
CA LEU A 220 -8.11 -2.06 -12.78
C LEU A 220 -9.55 -2.36 -12.36
N MET A 221 -10.43 -2.49 -13.34
CA MET A 221 -11.72 -3.14 -13.17
C MET A 221 -11.60 -4.58 -13.65
N SER A 222 -11.81 -5.55 -12.78
CA SER A 222 -11.81 -6.98 -13.16
C SER A 222 -13.05 -7.35 -13.98
N PRO A 223 -13.04 -8.46 -14.73
CA PRO A 223 -14.23 -8.97 -15.42
C PRO A 223 -15.42 -9.19 -14.48
N ALA A 224 -15.18 -9.56 -13.22
CA ALA A 224 -16.19 -9.69 -12.19
C ALA A 224 -16.72 -8.35 -11.63
N GLY A 225 -16.34 -7.20 -12.20
CA GLY A 225 -16.79 -5.88 -11.80
C GLY A 225 -16.27 -5.43 -10.43
N VAL A 226 -15.10 -5.89 -10.03
CA VAL A 226 -14.43 -5.49 -8.79
C VAL A 226 -13.17 -4.69 -9.12
N ARG A 227 -12.97 -3.58 -8.42
CA ARG A 227 -11.75 -2.78 -8.55
C ARG A 227 -10.57 -3.44 -7.85
N VAL A 228 -9.43 -3.41 -8.52
CA VAL A 228 -8.18 -4.01 -8.08
C VAL A 228 -7.06 -2.99 -8.23
N GLU A 229 -6.26 -2.80 -7.20
CA GLU A 229 -5.00 -2.07 -7.31
C GLU A 229 -3.86 -3.06 -7.58
N LEU A 230 -3.13 -2.87 -8.68
CA LEU A 230 -1.89 -3.59 -8.97
C LEU A 230 -0.72 -2.62 -8.90
N GLN A 231 0.26 -2.95 -8.06
CA GLN A 231 1.47 -2.17 -7.86
C GLN A 231 2.66 -2.93 -8.44
N PHE A 232 3.48 -2.24 -9.23
CA PHE A 232 4.72 -2.77 -9.75
C PHE A 232 5.91 -2.11 -9.05
N HIS A 233 6.79 -2.94 -8.53
CA HIS A 233 7.99 -2.52 -7.82
C HIS A 233 9.21 -3.32 -8.27
N THR A 234 10.41 -2.77 -8.05
CA THR A 234 11.60 -3.60 -7.90
C THR A 234 11.69 -4.13 -6.47
N PRO A 235 12.51 -5.16 -6.19
CA PRO A 235 12.74 -5.60 -4.81
C PRO A 235 13.18 -4.46 -3.88
N GLN A 236 14.05 -3.56 -4.38
CA GLN A 236 14.53 -2.40 -3.61
C GLN A 236 13.39 -1.40 -3.36
N SER A 237 12.62 -1.00 -4.37
CA SER A 237 11.55 -0.03 -4.19
C SER A 237 10.42 -0.58 -3.31
N PHE A 238 10.17 -1.89 -3.37
CA PHE A 238 9.22 -2.55 -2.47
C PHE A 238 9.71 -2.53 -1.02
N ALA A 239 10.97 -2.86 -0.77
CA ALA A 239 11.57 -2.79 0.57
C ALA A 239 11.51 -1.37 1.15
N VAL A 240 11.83 -0.35 0.34
CA VAL A 240 11.72 1.06 0.74
C VAL A 240 10.26 1.44 1.06
N LYS A 241 9.31 1.03 0.23
CA LYS A 241 7.88 1.24 0.50
C LYS A 241 7.46 0.64 1.84
N GLN A 242 7.88 -0.58 2.14
CA GLN A 242 7.56 -1.24 3.42
C GLN A 242 8.21 -0.50 4.60
N ALA A 243 9.49 -0.15 4.50
CA ALA A 243 10.22 0.57 5.53
C ALA A 243 9.68 1.99 5.78
N SER A 244 9.20 2.67 4.74
CA SER A 244 8.67 4.03 4.83
C SER A 244 7.21 4.11 5.27
N HIS A 245 6.53 2.99 5.52
CA HIS A 245 5.10 2.98 5.85
C HIS A 245 4.78 3.82 7.11
N ALA A 246 5.56 3.69 8.18
CA ALA A 246 5.35 4.46 9.40
C ALA A 246 5.49 5.99 9.17
N VAL A 247 6.41 6.37 8.31
CA VAL A 247 6.65 7.77 7.91
C VAL A 247 5.47 8.29 7.09
N TYR A 248 4.93 7.47 6.19
CA TYR A 248 3.73 7.77 5.41
C TYR A 248 2.51 8.01 6.30
N GLU A 249 2.29 7.15 7.31
CA GLU A 249 1.18 7.28 8.27
C GLU A 249 1.27 8.59 9.07
N ILE A 250 2.49 8.99 9.53
CA ILE A 250 2.68 10.26 10.22
C ILE A 250 2.30 11.44 9.32
N ARG A 251 2.71 11.42 8.06
CA ARG A 251 2.41 12.50 7.10
C ARG A 251 0.92 12.68 6.83
N ARG A 252 0.14 11.61 6.90
CA ARG A 252 -1.29 11.62 6.62
C ARG A 252 -2.18 11.71 7.86
N ASN A 253 -1.61 11.64 9.04
CA ASN A 253 -2.37 11.70 10.27
C ASN A 253 -2.68 13.17 10.64
N PRO A 254 -3.96 13.59 10.63
CA PRO A 254 -4.33 14.97 10.98
C PRO A 254 -3.93 15.36 12.42
N ALA A 255 -3.69 14.38 13.30
CA ALA A 255 -3.24 14.60 14.66
C ALA A 255 -1.71 14.75 14.79
N SER A 256 -0.93 14.61 13.70
CA SER A 256 0.50 14.84 13.71
C SER A 256 0.79 16.35 13.80
N SER A 257 1.80 16.72 14.60
CA SER A 257 2.28 18.10 14.64
C SER A 257 2.98 18.51 13.33
N ALA A 258 3.09 19.79 13.09
CA ALA A 258 3.79 20.32 11.91
C ALA A 258 5.26 19.81 11.84
N GLU A 259 5.95 19.78 13.00
CA GLU A 259 7.32 19.27 13.10
C GLU A 259 7.40 17.76 12.76
N GLU A 260 6.47 16.94 13.25
CA GLU A 260 6.39 15.51 12.90
C GLU A 260 6.15 15.31 11.41
N VAL A 261 5.29 16.11 10.80
CA VAL A 261 5.00 16.05 9.35
C VAL A 261 6.21 16.47 8.51
N GLU A 262 6.90 17.53 8.92
CA GLU A 262 8.12 18.00 8.24
C GLU A 262 9.22 16.94 8.27
N GLU A 263 9.52 16.39 9.44
CA GLU A 263 10.53 15.34 9.59
C GLU A 263 10.16 14.07 8.81
N ALA A 264 8.90 13.64 8.89
CA ALA A 264 8.39 12.52 8.12
C ALA A 264 8.48 12.78 6.60
N THR A 265 8.23 14.01 6.17
CA THR A 265 8.38 14.41 4.76
C THR A 265 9.84 14.31 4.32
N ARG A 266 10.78 14.84 5.10
CA ARG A 266 12.22 14.76 4.84
C ARG A 266 12.72 13.32 4.74
N LEU A 267 12.32 12.47 5.69
CA LEU A 267 12.67 11.04 5.70
C LEU A 267 12.08 10.31 4.49
N SER A 268 10.82 10.58 4.15
CA SER A 268 10.17 9.97 2.98
C SER A 268 10.90 10.29 1.69
N ILE A 269 11.34 11.54 1.51
CA ILE A 269 12.15 11.96 0.36
C ILE A 269 13.49 11.23 0.35
N ALA A 270 14.18 11.16 1.49
CA ALA A 270 15.49 10.51 1.60
C ALA A 270 15.41 9.00 1.26
N TYR A 271 14.39 8.29 1.76
CA TYR A 271 14.18 6.88 1.44
C TYR A 271 13.96 6.66 -0.06
N ASN A 272 13.11 7.47 -0.68
CA ASN A 272 12.79 7.32 -2.10
C ASN A 272 13.93 7.77 -3.03
N ALA A 273 14.74 8.73 -2.62
CA ALA A 273 15.92 9.16 -3.36
C ALA A 273 17.03 8.08 -3.45
N ALA A 274 17.04 7.14 -2.49
CA ALA A 274 17.99 6.04 -2.48
C ALA A 274 17.62 4.87 -3.42
N VAL A 275 16.41 4.88 -3.98
CA VAL A 275 15.94 3.82 -4.88
C VAL A 275 16.54 4.01 -6.27
N VAL A 276 17.18 2.95 -6.78
CA VAL A 276 17.65 2.92 -8.16
C VAL A 276 16.47 2.84 -9.11
N VAL A 277 16.42 3.75 -10.07
CA VAL A 277 15.38 3.76 -11.11
C VAL A 277 15.82 2.80 -12.21
N PRO A 278 15.02 1.75 -12.53
CA PRO A 278 15.34 0.84 -13.62
C PRO A 278 15.43 1.58 -14.95
N GLU A 279 16.26 1.08 -15.86
CA GLU A 279 16.37 1.62 -17.20
C GLU A 279 15.01 1.58 -17.92
N GLY A 280 14.61 2.66 -18.58
CA GLY A 280 13.34 2.78 -19.27
C GLY A 280 12.11 2.91 -18.36
N ALA A 281 12.21 2.74 -17.05
CA ALA A 281 11.07 2.72 -16.14
C ALA A 281 10.25 4.02 -16.17
N ARG A 282 10.90 5.17 -16.33
CA ARG A 282 10.22 6.48 -16.40
C ARG A 282 9.39 6.65 -17.66
N ALA A 283 9.74 5.95 -18.73
CA ALA A 283 9.04 6.04 -20.01
C ALA A 283 7.82 5.13 -20.10
N ILE A 284 7.61 4.24 -19.12
CA ILE A 284 6.46 3.33 -19.12
C ILE A 284 5.17 4.13 -19.04
N HIS A 285 4.28 3.90 -19.97
CA HIS A 285 2.93 4.44 -20.00
C HIS A 285 1.95 3.37 -20.51
N TRP A 286 0.67 3.58 -20.21
CA TRP A 286 -0.41 2.71 -20.69
C TRP A 286 -1.62 3.57 -21.04
N PRO A 287 -2.27 3.34 -22.17
CA PRO A 287 -3.48 4.07 -22.52
C PRO A 287 -4.59 3.72 -21.52
N VAL A 288 -5.26 4.75 -21.02
CA VAL A 288 -6.46 4.61 -20.19
C VAL A 288 -7.63 5.00 -21.06
N ALA A 289 -8.65 4.14 -21.12
CA ALA A 289 -9.87 4.46 -21.85
C ALA A 289 -10.51 5.73 -21.26
N ALA A 290 -10.90 6.64 -22.13
CA ALA A 290 -11.59 7.87 -21.76
C ALA A 290 -13.00 7.59 -21.22
#